data_085416a0ad7177ad6a86cf5a15000db5
#
_entry.id   085416a0ad7177ad6a86cf5a15000db5
#
_cell.length_a   1.000
_cell.length_b   1.000
_cell.length_c   1.000
_cell.angle_alpha   90.00
_cell.angle_beta   90.00
_cell.angle_gamma   90.00
#
_symmetry.space_group_name_H-M   'P 1'
#
loop_
_entity.id
_entity.type
_entity.pdbx_description
1 polymer ?
#
loop_
_entity_poly.entity_id
_entity_poly.type
_entity_poly.pdbx_seq_one_letter_code
_entity_poly.pdbx_strand_id
1 'polypeptide(L)'
;MNPFKRLAGQTAIYGIPSILGRFLNFLLVPLYTYGLLTRGEFGIVNIFYSYTALLMVILTYGMETAFFRFSETETDKKKVYSTGLISILVSTAVFLLAVNLFPGAVSRWLQYPQYRNVIIWFSWIIALDVISAIPFARLRALNRPIWFSVIKSVNIFTLVLLNLFFLLLCPYLFNNYSHTWIGNLVGYIY
;
A
#
# COMPACT_ATOMS: atom_id res chain seq x y z
N MET A 1 -27.10 -16.17 -20.66
CA MET A 1 -25.66 -16.37 -20.27
C MET A 1 -25.66 -17.16 -18.97
N ASN A 2 -24.90 -18.27 -18.93
CA ASN A 2 -24.93 -19.18 -17.79
C ASN A 2 -24.43 -18.45 -16.54
N PRO A 3 -25.18 -18.38 -15.40
CA PRO A 3 -24.82 -17.62 -14.20
C PRO A 3 -23.47 -18.04 -13.64
N PHE A 4 -23.08 -19.31 -13.77
CA PHE A 4 -21.77 -19.81 -13.39
C PHE A 4 -20.62 -19.20 -14.19
N LYS A 5 -20.76 -19.00 -15.50
CA LYS A 5 -19.73 -18.35 -16.33
C LYS A 5 -19.53 -16.88 -15.93
N ARG A 6 -20.61 -16.19 -15.59
CA ARG A 6 -20.55 -14.80 -15.11
C ARG A 6 -19.85 -14.70 -13.76
N LEU A 7 -20.19 -15.59 -12.83
CA LEU A 7 -19.58 -15.64 -11.51
C LEU A 7 -18.08 -15.98 -11.60
N ALA A 8 -17.73 -17.02 -12.36
CA ALA A 8 -16.32 -17.41 -12.57
C ALA A 8 -15.50 -16.30 -13.22
N GLY A 9 -16.06 -15.61 -14.21
CA GLY A 9 -15.41 -14.46 -14.87
C GLY A 9 -15.16 -13.30 -13.90
N GLN A 10 -16.14 -12.94 -13.07
CA GLN A 10 -15.97 -11.90 -12.05
C GLN A 10 -14.94 -12.29 -11.01
N THR A 11 -14.99 -13.52 -10.50
CA THR A 11 -14.00 -14.04 -9.53
C THR A 11 -12.59 -14.01 -10.11
N ALA A 12 -12.41 -14.39 -11.36
CA ALA A 12 -11.12 -14.33 -12.03
C ALA A 12 -10.60 -12.88 -12.15
N ILE A 13 -11.45 -11.94 -12.56
CA ILE A 13 -11.09 -10.53 -12.73
C ILE A 13 -10.66 -9.89 -11.38
N TYR A 14 -11.29 -10.24 -10.27
CA TYR A 14 -10.89 -9.75 -8.94
C TYR A 14 -9.70 -10.54 -8.36
N GLY A 15 -9.63 -11.83 -8.61
CA GLY A 15 -8.64 -12.74 -8.03
C GLY A 15 -7.27 -12.64 -8.69
N ILE A 16 -7.22 -12.58 -10.03
CA ILE A 16 -5.95 -12.57 -10.79
C ILE A 16 -5.02 -11.43 -10.35
N PRO A 17 -5.44 -10.15 -10.28
CA PRO A 17 -4.55 -9.08 -9.83
C PRO A 17 -4.04 -9.28 -8.40
N SER A 18 -4.89 -9.80 -7.51
CA SER A 18 -4.51 -10.03 -6.11
C SER A 18 -3.48 -11.15 -5.96
N ILE A 19 -3.63 -12.24 -6.71
CA ILE A 19 -2.68 -13.35 -6.74
C ILE A 19 -1.39 -12.92 -7.41
N LEU A 20 -1.47 -12.22 -8.55
CA LEU A 20 -0.32 -11.71 -9.28
C LEU A 20 0.51 -10.76 -8.43
N GLY A 21 -0.12 -9.85 -7.67
CA GLY A 21 0.58 -8.95 -6.77
C GLY A 21 1.35 -9.69 -5.68
N ARG A 22 0.76 -10.71 -5.07
CA ARG A 22 1.45 -11.54 -4.06
C ARG A 22 2.60 -12.33 -4.66
N PHE A 23 2.40 -12.89 -5.84
CA PHE A 23 3.43 -13.66 -6.55
C PHE A 23 4.62 -12.77 -6.95
N LEU A 24 4.36 -11.58 -7.49
CA LEU A 24 5.41 -10.62 -7.84
C LEU A 24 6.17 -10.12 -6.61
N ASN A 25 5.47 -9.83 -5.51
CA ASN A 25 6.14 -9.49 -4.25
C ASN A 25 7.00 -10.64 -3.73
N PHE A 26 6.55 -11.89 -3.85
CA PHE A 26 7.36 -13.05 -3.50
C PHE A 26 8.62 -13.16 -4.37
N LEU A 27 8.52 -12.89 -5.68
CA LEU A 27 9.68 -12.87 -6.57
C LEU A 27 10.69 -11.76 -6.27
N LEU A 28 10.25 -10.66 -5.62
CA LEU A 28 11.15 -9.60 -5.18
C LEU A 28 11.96 -9.97 -3.92
N VAL A 29 11.50 -10.92 -3.11
CA VAL A 29 12.19 -11.33 -1.87
C VAL A 29 13.64 -11.78 -2.11
N PRO A 30 13.94 -12.66 -3.09
CA PRO A 30 15.32 -13.00 -3.41
C PRO A 30 16.17 -11.78 -3.81
N LEU A 31 15.57 -10.85 -4.55
CA LEU A 31 16.26 -9.63 -4.97
C LEU A 31 16.68 -8.77 -3.77
N TYR A 32 15.83 -8.67 -2.76
CA TYR A 32 16.16 -7.97 -1.51
C TYR A 32 17.24 -8.67 -0.70
N THR A 33 17.24 -10.01 -0.67
CA THR A 33 18.12 -10.80 0.20
C THR A 33 19.49 -11.11 -0.40
N TYR A 34 19.61 -11.22 -1.73
CA TYR A 34 20.84 -11.66 -2.38
C TYR A 34 21.81 -10.55 -2.79
N GLY A 35 21.47 -9.27 -2.68
CA GLY A 35 22.39 -8.27 -3.17
C GLY A 35 22.30 -6.86 -2.59
N LEU A 36 21.28 -6.53 -1.82
CA LEU A 36 20.98 -5.13 -1.55
C LEU A 36 20.80 -4.80 -0.07
N LEU A 37 20.24 -5.70 0.70
CA LEU A 37 19.98 -5.50 2.12
C LEU A 37 20.73 -6.55 2.95
N THR A 38 21.31 -6.11 4.04
CA THR A 38 21.79 -7.04 5.06
C THR A 38 20.61 -7.77 5.71
N ARG A 39 20.86 -8.93 6.28
CA ARG A 39 19.80 -9.71 6.98
C ARG A 39 19.10 -8.89 8.06
N GLY A 40 19.81 -7.99 8.72
CA GLY A 40 19.27 -7.10 9.74
C GLY A 40 18.31 -6.06 9.15
N GLU A 41 18.70 -5.40 8.08
CA GLU A 41 17.88 -4.38 7.39
C GLU A 41 16.60 -4.99 6.82
N PHE A 42 16.71 -6.16 6.18
CA PHE A 42 15.53 -6.88 5.69
C PHE A 42 14.58 -7.26 6.84
N GLY A 43 15.11 -7.65 7.99
CA GLY A 43 14.33 -7.91 9.21
C GLY A 43 13.55 -6.67 9.67
N ILE A 44 14.18 -5.49 9.68
CA ILE A 44 13.55 -4.23 10.05
C ILE A 44 12.42 -3.86 9.09
N VAL A 45 12.66 -3.99 7.79
CA VAL A 45 11.62 -3.74 6.77
C VAL A 45 10.38 -4.62 7.00
N ASN A 46 10.58 -5.92 7.27
CA ASN A 46 9.47 -6.84 7.57
C ASN A 46 8.71 -6.46 8.84
N ILE A 47 9.39 -5.95 9.87
CA ILE A 47 8.75 -5.46 11.09
C ILE A 47 7.86 -4.24 10.78
N PHE A 48 8.35 -3.27 9.99
CA PHE A 48 7.54 -2.12 9.60
C PHE A 48 6.32 -2.51 8.76
N TYR A 49 6.46 -3.48 7.83
CA TYR A 49 5.31 -4.02 7.08
C TYR A 49 4.30 -4.72 7.99
N SER A 50 4.75 -5.41 9.04
CA SER A 50 3.85 -6.04 10.02
C SER A 50 3.07 -5.01 10.82
N TYR A 51 3.71 -3.91 11.26
CA TYR A 51 3.02 -2.79 11.88
C TYR A 51 2.03 -2.11 10.92
N THR A 52 2.42 -1.95 9.66
CA THR A 52 1.52 -1.40 8.63
C THR A 52 0.25 -2.23 8.48
N ALA A 53 0.38 -3.55 8.38
CA ALA A 53 -0.76 -4.46 8.28
C ALA A 53 -1.70 -4.36 9.49
N LEU A 54 -1.14 -4.30 10.70
CA LEU A 54 -1.91 -4.16 11.94
C LEU A 54 -2.63 -2.79 12.00
N LEU A 55 -1.92 -1.70 11.67
CA LEU A 55 -2.48 -0.36 11.68
C LEU A 55 -3.56 -0.18 10.62
N MET A 56 -3.42 -0.79 9.44
CA MET A 56 -4.48 -0.80 8.43
C MET A 56 -5.78 -1.38 8.97
N VAL A 57 -5.72 -2.52 9.68
CA VAL A 57 -6.92 -3.14 10.29
C VAL A 57 -7.54 -2.22 11.34
N ILE A 58 -6.71 -1.62 12.21
CA ILE A 58 -7.19 -0.72 13.26
C ILE A 58 -7.82 0.53 12.66
N LEU A 59 -7.19 1.17 11.67
CA LEU A 59 -7.65 2.42 11.08
C LEU A 59 -8.85 2.25 10.15
N THR A 60 -9.01 1.10 9.53
CA THR A 60 -10.20 0.79 8.72
C THR A 60 -11.38 0.33 9.56
N TYR A 61 -11.15 -0.15 10.79
CA TYR A 61 -12.14 -0.60 11.80
C TYR A 61 -13.40 -1.25 11.21
N GLY A 62 -13.24 -2.08 10.18
CA GLY A 62 -14.35 -2.79 9.53
C GLY A 62 -15.28 -1.90 8.68
N MET A 63 -14.92 -0.64 8.41
CA MET A 63 -15.75 0.30 7.65
C MET A 63 -16.07 -0.20 6.23
N GLU A 64 -15.20 -1.01 5.64
CA GLU A 64 -15.46 -1.63 4.36
C GLU A 64 -16.68 -2.59 4.41
N THR A 65 -16.75 -3.43 5.43
CA THR A 65 -17.88 -4.35 5.65
C THR A 65 -19.17 -3.56 5.97
N ALA A 66 -19.07 -2.53 6.81
CA ALA A 66 -20.17 -1.63 7.10
C ALA A 66 -20.69 -0.94 5.82
N PHE A 67 -19.78 -0.45 4.98
CA PHE A 67 -20.12 0.17 3.70
C PHE A 67 -20.91 -0.78 2.79
N PHE A 68 -20.50 -2.04 2.65
CA PHE A 68 -21.24 -3.02 1.86
C PHE A 68 -22.65 -3.22 2.41
N ARG A 69 -22.78 -3.45 3.71
CA ARG A 69 -24.08 -3.67 4.36
C ARG A 69 -25.02 -2.47 4.16
N PHE A 70 -24.55 -1.26 4.45
CA PHE A 70 -25.39 -0.07 4.32
C PHE A 70 -25.65 0.33 2.87
N SER A 71 -24.75 0.04 1.94
CA SER A 71 -24.99 0.28 0.51
C SER A 71 -26.08 -0.62 -0.09
N GLU A 72 -26.42 -1.74 0.56
CA GLU A 72 -27.53 -2.61 0.16
C GLU A 72 -28.85 -2.20 0.79
N THR A 73 -28.83 -1.72 2.03
CA THR A 73 -30.04 -1.41 2.82
C THR A 73 -30.53 0.02 2.67
N GLU A 74 -29.62 0.99 2.48
CA GLU A 74 -29.95 2.39 2.42
C GLU A 74 -30.28 2.86 1.00
N THR A 75 -31.26 3.76 0.91
CA THR A 75 -31.73 4.32 -0.37
C THR A 75 -30.71 5.32 -0.93
N ASP A 76 -30.07 6.11 -0.07
CA ASP A 76 -29.08 7.12 -0.46
C ASP A 76 -27.64 6.59 -0.39
N LYS A 77 -27.25 5.88 -1.46
CA LYS A 77 -25.90 5.34 -1.60
C LYS A 77 -24.78 6.40 -1.60
N LYS A 78 -25.10 7.65 -1.97
CA LYS A 78 -24.10 8.74 -1.92
C LYS A 78 -23.81 9.14 -0.49
N LYS A 79 -24.84 9.21 0.36
CA LYS A 79 -24.69 9.52 1.78
C LYS A 79 -23.90 8.45 2.50
N VAL A 80 -24.16 7.16 2.24
CA VAL A 80 -23.38 6.04 2.79
C VAL A 80 -21.90 6.16 2.41
N TYR A 81 -21.63 6.44 1.15
CA TYR A 81 -20.24 6.61 0.67
C TYR A 81 -19.53 7.80 1.33
N SER A 82 -20.16 8.98 1.36
CA SER A 82 -19.54 10.18 1.95
C SER A 82 -19.33 10.02 3.44
N THR A 83 -20.29 9.44 4.17
CA THR A 83 -20.15 9.18 5.61
C THR A 83 -18.99 8.23 5.89
N GLY A 84 -18.90 7.11 5.17
CA GLY A 84 -17.81 6.18 5.31
C GLY A 84 -16.44 6.78 4.99
N LEU A 85 -16.36 7.55 3.90
CA LEU A 85 -15.13 8.24 3.50
C LEU A 85 -14.69 9.30 4.52
N ILE A 86 -15.62 10.14 4.99
CA ILE A 86 -15.33 11.17 5.99
C ILE A 86 -14.86 10.54 7.30
N SER A 87 -15.50 9.46 7.74
CA SER A 87 -15.12 8.73 8.95
C SER A 87 -13.68 8.24 8.89
N ILE A 88 -13.30 7.60 7.77
CA ILE A 88 -11.91 7.15 7.55
C ILE A 88 -10.94 8.32 7.42
N LEU A 89 -11.32 9.41 6.73
CA LEU A 89 -10.47 10.60 6.62
C LEU A 89 -10.17 11.21 7.99
N VAL A 90 -11.19 11.34 8.85
CA VAL A 90 -11.01 11.88 10.20
C VAL A 90 -10.08 10.99 11.03
N SER A 91 -10.32 9.68 11.09
CA SER A 91 -9.49 8.77 11.86
C SER A 91 -8.04 8.74 11.35
N THR A 92 -7.87 8.77 10.03
CA THR A 92 -6.54 8.80 9.39
C THR A 92 -5.83 10.13 9.63
N ALA A 93 -6.55 11.26 9.61
CA ALA A 93 -5.99 12.57 9.92
C ALA A 93 -5.51 12.65 11.38
N VAL A 94 -6.30 12.13 12.32
CA VAL A 94 -5.88 12.03 13.74
C VAL A 94 -4.63 11.18 13.89
N PHE A 95 -4.57 10.04 13.21
CA PHE A 95 -3.38 9.18 13.20
C PHE A 95 -2.15 9.91 12.64
N LEU A 96 -2.28 10.56 11.48
CA LEU A 96 -1.19 11.33 10.87
C LEU A 96 -0.71 12.46 11.79
N LEU A 97 -1.64 13.20 12.39
CA LEU A 97 -1.29 14.27 13.33
C LEU A 97 -0.52 13.71 14.53
N ALA A 98 -0.98 12.61 15.12
CA ALA A 98 -0.32 11.98 16.25
C ALA A 98 1.12 11.54 15.91
N VAL A 99 1.33 10.88 14.78
CA VAL A 99 2.66 10.41 14.37
C VAL A 99 3.58 11.56 13.97
N ASN A 100 3.07 12.57 13.24
CA ASN A 100 3.91 13.67 12.74
C ASN A 100 4.21 14.73 13.82
N LEU A 101 3.33 14.92 14.81
CA LEU A 101 3.61 15.82 15.95
C LEU A 101 4.56 15.20 16.97
N PHE A 102 4.47 13.88 17.18
CA PHE A 102 5.26 13.18 18.19
C PHE A 102 6.14 12.05 17.61
N PRO A 103 6.89 12.27 16.50
CA PRO A 103 7.61 11.19 15.85
C PRO A 103 8.74 10.60 16.71
N GLY A 104 9.33 11.42 17.58
CA GLY A 104 10.35 10.95 18.52
C GLY A 104 9.80 10.08 19.65
N ALA A 105 8.56 10.31 20.09
CA ALA A 105 7.91 9.44 21.08
C ALA A 105 7.52 8.10 20.43
N VAL A 106 6.94 8.15 19.23
CA VAL A 106 6.54 6.96 18.47
C VAL A 106 7.76 6.08 18.14
N SER A 107 8.89 6.67 17.69
CA SER A 107 10.10 5.92 17.35
C SER A 107 10.74 5.25 18.56
N ARG A 108 10.71 5.91 19.73
CA ARG A 108 11.18 5.32 20.99
C ARG A 108 10.27 4.20 21.47
N TRP A 109 8.95 4.40 21.38
CA TRP A 109 7.96 3.37 21.74
C TRP A 109 8.09 2.11 20.89
N LEU A 110 8.35 2.27 19.59
CA LEU A 110 8.63 1.18 18.67
C LEU A 110 10.00 0.54 18.86
N GLN A 111 10.89 1.13 19.72
CA GLN A 111 12.28 0.71 19.93
C GLN A 111 13.21 0.91 18.72
N TYR A 112 12.84 1.80 17.80
CA TYR A 112 13.59 2.13 16.58
C TYR A 112 13.83 3.65 16.44
N PRO A 113 14.54 4.30 17.43
CA PRO A 113 14.72 5.76 17.41
C PRO A 113 15.53 6.28 16.21
N GLN A 114 16.41 5.45 15.65
CA GLN A 114 17.23 5.76 14.47
C GLN A 114 16.40 5.84 13.17
N TYR A 115 15.22 5.22 13.12
CA TYR A 115 14.35 5.18 11.92
C TYR A 115 13.19 6.18 11.99
N ARG A 116 13.34 7.30 12.69
CA ARG A 116 12.30 8.32 12.85
C ARG A 116 11.71 8.80 11.52
N ASN A 117 12.55 9.10 10.53
CA ASN A 117 12.11 9.58 9.22
C ASN A 117 11.35 8.49 8.46
N VAL A 118 11.81 7.24 8.57
CA VAL A 118 11.15 6.08 7.96
C VAL A 118 9.75 5.91 8.52
N ILE A 119 9.57 6.06 9.84
CA ILE A 119 8.25 5.98 10.50
C ILE A 119 7.29 7.06 9.97
N ILE A 120 7.78 8.28 9.75
CA ILE A 120 6.98 9.35 9.14
C ILE A 120 6.53 8.95 7.71
N TRP A 121 7.43 8.47 6.87
CA TRP A 121 7.09 8.01 5.53
C TRP A 121 6.10 6.85 5.53
N PHE A 122 6.30 5.85 6.41
CA PHE A 122 5.36 4.74 6.57
C PHE A 122 3.99 5.22 7.03
N SER A 123 3.89 6.21 7.91
CA SER A 123 2.60 6.77 8.34
C SER A 123 1.80 7.36 7.17
N TRP A 124 2.46 8.03 6.22
CA TRP A 124 1.83 8.54 5.02
C TRP A 124 1.38 7.42 4.07
N ILE A 125 2.20 6.38 3.90
CA ILE A 125 1.84 5.20 3.10
C ILE A 125 0.59 4.54 3.68
N ILE A 126 0.57 4.29 4.98
CA ILE A 126 -0.59 3.71 5.68
C ILE A 126 -1.84 4.58 5.49
N ALA A 127 -1.70 5.88 5.64
CA ALA A 127 -2.80 6.82 5.48
C ALA A 127 -3.42 6.74 4.08
N LEU A 128 -2.61 6.73 3.03
CA LEU A 128 -3.07 6.62 1.64
C LEU A 128 -3.76 5.29 1.36
N ASP A 129 -3.23 4.20 1.90
CA ASP A 129 -3.81 2.87 1.77
C ASP A 129 -5.18 2.79 2.47
N VAL A 130 -5.27 3.29 3.70
CA VAL A 130 -6.52 3.33 4.49
C VAL A 130 -7.58 4.17 3.79
N ILE A 131 -7.23 5.37 3.30
CA ILE A 131 -8.17 6.25 2.58
C ILE A 131 -8.67 5.57 1.30
N SER A 132 -7.85 4.80 0.62
CA SER A 132 -8.21 4.09 -0.61
C SER A 132 -9.21 2.96 -0.40
N ALA A 133 -9.38 2.45 0.83
CA ALA A 133 -10.25 1.31 1.14
C ALA A 133 -11.72 1.55 0.72
N ILE A 134 -12.31 2.70 1.06
CA ILE A 134 -13.71 3.02 0.71
C ILE A 134 -13.93 3.24 -0.80
N PRO A 135 -13.09 4.01 -1.54
CA PRO A 135 -13.17 4.04 -3.01
C PRO A 135 -13.12 2.67 -3.67
N PHE A 136 -12.23 1.77 -3.21
CA PHE A 136 -12.17 0.41 -3.71
C PHE A 136 -13.40 -0.42 -3.34
N ALA A 137 -13.93 -0.28 -2.13
CA ALA A 137 -15.19 -0.90 -1.73
C ALA A 137 -16.36 -0.44 -2.61
N ARG A 138 -16.42 0.86 -2.95
CA ARG A 138 -17.42 1.41 -3.85
C ARG A 138 -17.35 0.81 -5.27
N LEU A 139 -16.15 0.66 -5.82
CA LEU A 139 -15.98 0.03 -7.14
C LEU A 139 -16.52 -1.41 -7.16
N ARG A 140 -16.32 -2.15 -6.06
CA ARG A 140 -16.87 -3.50 -5.90
C ARG A 140 -18.39 -3.49 -5.74
N ALA A 141 -18.95 -2.60 -4.92
CA ALA A 141 -20.38 -2.47 -4.72
C ALA A 141 -21.13 -2.07 -6.01
N LEU A 142 -20.51 -1.27 -6.88
CA LEU A 142 -21.05 -0.88 -8.18
C LEU A 142 -20.89 -1.96 -9.26
N ASN A 143 -20.40 -3.16 -8.93
CA ASN A 143 -20.12 -4.24 -9.87
C ASN A 143 -19.30 -3.78 -11.08
N ARG A 144 -18.25 -2.97 -10.84
CA ARG A 144 -17.31 -2.52 -11.88
C ARG A 144 -15.96 -3.25 -11.77
N PRO A 145 -15.91 -4.58 -12.03
CA PRO A 145 -14.73 -5.40 -11.82
C PRO A 145 -13.55 -4.97 -12.69
N ILE A 146 -13.81 -4.52 -13.92
CA ILE A 146 -12.75 -4.11 -14.85
C ILE A 146 -11.97 -2.91 -14.31
N TRP A 147 -12.65 -1.87 -13.83
CA TRP A 147 -11.99 -0.70 -13.28
C TRP A 147 -11.18 -1.03 -12.03
N PHE A 148 -11.73 -1.86 -11.15
CA PHE A 148 -10.99 -2.35 -9.97
C PHE A 148 -9.71 -3.08 -10.40
N SER A 149 -9.83 -4.01 -11.35
CA SER A 149 -8.70 -4.80 -11.84
C SER A 149 -7.63 -3.94 -12.51
N VAL A 150 -8.03 -2.98 -13.35
CA VAL A 150 -7.10 -2.06 -14.03
C VAL A 150 -6.32 -1.24 -13.02
N ILE A 151 -7.00 -0.58 -12.07
CA ILE A 151 -6.33 0.25 -11.05
C ILE A 151 -5.36 -0.61 -10.22
N LYS A 152 -5.80 -1.80 -9.79
CA LYS A 152 -4.97 -2.71 -9.01
C LYS A 152 -3.75 -3.20 -9.81
N SER A 153 -3.94 -3.54 -11.08
CA SER A 153 -2.85 -3.98 -11.97
C SER A 153 -1.84 -2.87 -12.24
N VAL A 154 -2.31 -1.65 -12.49
CA VAL A 154 -1.43 -0.46 -12.66
C VAL A 154 -0.62 -0.23 -11.38
N ASN A 155 -1.25 -0.30 -10.21
CA ASN A 155 -0.55 -0.15 -8.92
C ASN A 155 0.54 -1.21 -8.76
N ILE A 156 0.24 -2.49 -9.01
CA ILE A 156 1.20 -3.59 -8.92
C ILE A 156 2.35 -3.40 -9.92
N PHE A 157 2.03 -3.06 -11.17
CA PHE A 157 3.03 -2.83 -12.20
C PHE A 157 3.96 -1.67 -11.85
N THR A 158 3.41 -0.55 -11.38
CA THR A 158 4.19 0.61 -10.93
C THR A 158 5.10 0.24 -9.75
N LEU A 159 4.59 -0.51 -8.77
CA LEU A 159 5.36 -0.98 -7.62
C LEU A 159 6.55 -1.86 -8.07
N VAL A 160 6.31 -2.83 -8.94
CA VAL A 160 7.37 -3.72 -9.45
C VAL A 160 8.39 -2.92 -10.26
N LEU A 161 7.93 -2.02 -11.14
CA LEU A 161 8.80 -1.20 -11.96
C LEU A 161 9.69 -0.28 -11.11
N LEU A 162 9.12 0.37 -10.10
CA LEU A 162 9.89 1.21 -9.16
C LEU A 162 10.88 0.37 -8.35
N ASN A 163 10.50 -0.81 -7.88
CA ASN A 163 11.43 -1.69 -7.18
C ASN A 163 12.60 -2.09 -8.07
N LEU A 164 12.36 -2.53 -9.32
CA LEU A 164 13.42 -2.87 -10.25
C LEU A 164 14.30 -1.66 -10.59
N PHE A 165 13.68 -0.48 -10.76
CA PHE A 165 14.39 0.76 -11.00
C PHE A 165 15.35 1.07 -9.85
N PHE A 166 14.85 1.17 -8.62
CA PHE A 166 15.68 1.53 -7.46
C PHE A 166 16.68 0.45 -7.08
N LEU A 167 16.31 -0.83 -7.21
CA LEU A 167 17.14 -1.94 -6.73
C LEU A 167 18.18 -2.42 -7.75
N LEU A 168 17.91 -2.29 -9.05
CA LEU A 168 18.83 -2.74 -10.09
C LEU A 168 19.46 -1.58 -10.86
N LEU A 169 18.64 -0.64 -11.32
CA LEU A 169 19.11 0.41 -12.21
C LEU A 169 19.91 1.49 -11.46
N CYS A 170 19.46 1.91 -10.27
CA CYS A 170 20.17 2.91 -9.49
C CYS A 170 21.58 2.48 -9.08
N PRO A 171 21.82 1.28 -8.49
CA PRO A 171 23.18 0.83 -8.18
C PRO A 171 24.06 0.68 -9.42
N TYR A 172 23.48 0.17 -10.51
CA TYR A 172 24.20 0.04 -11.78
C TYR A 172 24.64 1.40 -12.33
N LEU A 173 23.76 2.39 -12.31
CA LEU A 173 24.07 3.76 -12.73
C LEU A 173 25.10 4.42 -11.81
N PHE A 174 24.98 4.23 -10.49
CA PHE A 174 25.93 4.76 -9.53
C PHE A 174 27.34 4.20 -9.75
N ASN A 175 27.45 2.89 -9.94
CA ASN A 175 28.76 2.25 -10.18
C ASN A 175 29.42 2.66 -11.51
N ASN A 176 28.63 2.83 -12.58
CA ASN A 176 29.16 3.11 -13.92
C ASN A 176 29.26 4.60 -14.25
N TYR A 177 28.47 5.45 -13.61
CA TYR A 177 28.34 6.88 -13.93
C TYR A 177 28.54 7.80 -12.72
N SER A 178 29.31 7.37 -11.72
CA SER A 178 29.57 8.13 -10.47
C SER A 178 30.11 9.53 -10.68
N HIS A 179 30.80 9.80 -11.80
CA HIS A 179 31.35 11.12 -12.14
C HIS A 179 30.41 12.00 -12.97
N THR A 180 29.20 11.57 -13.26
CA THR A 180 28.20 12.34 -14.03
C THR A 180 27.13 12.90 -13.12
N TRP A 181 26.37 13.91 -13.61
CA TRP A 181 25.21 14.48 -12.90
C TRP A 181 24.17 13.41 -12.49
N ILE A 182 24.07 12.31 -13.25
CA ILE A 182 23.20 11.16 -12.96
C ILE A 182 23.68 10.43 -11.69
N GLY A 183 25.00 10.21 -11.54
CA GLY A 183 25.59 9.62 -10.36
C GLY A 183 25.35 10.45 -9.10
N ASN A 184 25.44 11.77 -9.19
CA ASN A 184 25.14 12.68 -8.09
C ASN A 184 23.66 12.61 -7.67
N LEU A 185 22.72 12.56 -8.63
CA LEU A 185 21.30 12.42 -8.36
C LEU A 185 20.97 11.07 -7.68
N VAL A 186 21.58 10.00 -8.13
CA VAL A 186 21.42 8.66 -7.56
C VAL A 186 22.07 8.57 -6.18
N GLY A 187 23.22 9.22 -5.95
CA GLY A 187 23.89 9.29 -4.66
C GLY A 187 23.09 10.03 -3.57
N TYR A 188 22.12 10.88 -3.93
CA TYR A 188 21.16 11.47 -2.96
C TYR A 188 20.06 10.49 -2.53
N ILE A 189 19.85 9.42 -3.28
CA ILE A 189 18.80 8.42 -3.05
C ILE A 189 19.37 7.19 -2.33
N TYR A 190 20.68 6.93 -2.51
CA TYR A 190 21.46 5.88 -1.87
C TYR A 190 22.32 6.40 -0.72
#